data_a17c16bb372c37ed3b99d06b01b7bb06
#
_entry.id   a17c16bb372c37ed3b99d06b01b7bb06
#
_cell.length_a   1.000
_cell.length_b   1.000
_cell.length_c   1.000
_cell.angle_alpha   90.00
_cell.angle_beta   90.00
_cell.angle_gamma   90.00
#
_symmetry.space_group_name_H-M   'P 1'
#
loop_
_entity.id
_entity.type
_entity.pdbx_description
1 polymer ?
#
loop_
_entity_poly.entity_id
_entity_poly.type
_entity_poly.pdbx_seq_one_letter_code
_entity_poly.pdbx_strand_id
1 'polypeptide(L)'
;MPTSKPCSPNGPSAADVAVANQIRPQMNGPRLGRQIGGSQVCCARVIVATTKGRGLHPRAAVIAVTTAITESTLHNYTEAVDHDSLGLFQQRPSQGWGTPAQLTDPVYATNAFLSAMLRKYPNNSWMTGDIGAICQRVQVSAVPDAYAKEAHDAQLLVNALWAPSGSTLTGASADINGDGHVDLLARFPDGNLYVYPGTGQTGTSTFGERYQVGIGWNDATAICVADVSGDGRVDVLARFSDGNLYVYPHTGGTGTST
;
A
#
# COMPACT_ATOMS: atom_id res chain seq x y z
N MET A 1 11.89 -23.80 -15.18
CA MET A 1 10.93 -23.07 -14.33
C MET A 1 9.62 -23.06 -15.08
N PRO A 2 8.47 -23.18 -14.40
CA PRO A 2 7.17 -23.12 -15.10
C PRO A 2 7.00 -21.77 -15.78
N THR A 3 6.28 -21.75 -16.88
CA THR A 3 6.01 -20.53 -17.66
C THR A 3 5.09 -19.61 -16.86
N SER A 4 5.40 -18.32 -16.83
CA SER A 4 4.58 -17.29 -16.20
C SER A 4 4.36 -16.13 -17.15
N LYS A 5 3.25 -15.40 -16.98
CA LYS A 5 2.99 -14.17 -17.73
C LYS A 5 2.97 -12.94 -16.80
N PRO A 6 3.27 -11.75 -17.34
CA PRO A 6 3.18 -10.52 -16.56
C PRO A 6 1.78 -10.30 -15.97
N CYS A 7 1.70 -9.69 -14.78
CA CYS A 7 0.43 -9.31 -14.16
C CYS A 7 -0.18 -8.03 -14.74
N SER A 8 0.60 -7.27 -15.50
CA SER A 8 0.15 -6.11 -16.28
C SER A 8 0.60 -6.27 -17.73
N PRO A 9 -0.19 -5.82 -18.73
CA PRO A 9 0.16 -5.97 -20.14
C PRO A 9 1.55 -5.43 -20.51
N ASN A 10 1.98 -4.37 -19.86
CA ASN A 10 3.28 -3.73 -20.10
C ASN A 10 4.40 -4.23 -19.18
N GLY A 11 4.14 -5.30 -18.39
CA GLY A 11 5.09 -5.77 -17.38
C GLY A 11 5.28 -4.79 -16.20
N PRO A 12 6.39 -4.93 -15.46
CA PRO A 12 6.69 -4.04 -14.34
C PRO A 12 7.09 -2.64 -14.82
N SER A 13 6.60 -1.61 -14.12
CA SER A 13 6.98 -0.22 -14.32
C SER A 13 8.28 0.14 -13.60
N ALA A 14 8.88 1.30 -13.93
CA ALA A 14 10.00 1.85 -13.17
C ALA A 14 9.64 2.09 -11.70
N ALA A 15 8.38 2.46 -11.41
CA ALA A 15 7.88 2.61 -10.05
C ALA A 15 7.85 1.27 -9.30
N ASP A 16 7.48 0.17 -9.96
CA ASP A 16 7.52 -1.17 -9.34
C ASP A 16 8.95 -1.58 -8.98
N VAL A 17 9.92 -1.26 -9.82
CA VAL A 17 11.35 -1.50 -9.55
C VAL A 17 11.84 -0.64 -8.37
N ALA A 18 11.43 0.63 -8.31
CA ALA A 18 11.78 1.53 -7.21
C ALA A 18 11.23 1.02 -5.87
N VAL A 19 9.96 0.61 -5.82
CA VAL A 19 9.36 -0.01 -4.63
C VAL A 19 10.11 -1.27 -4.21
N ALA A 20 10.44 -2.17 -5.15
CA ALA A 20 11.21 -3.37 -4.84
C ALA A 20 12.56 -3.04 -4.18
N ASN A 21 13.29 -2.05 -4.72
CA ASN A 21 14.57 -1.62 -4.17
C ASN A 21 14.43 -1.00 -2.77
N GLN A 22 13.36 -0.23 -2.54
CA GLN A 22 13.08 0.43 -1.27
C GLN A 22 12.80 -0.57 -0.14
N ILE A 23 11.96 -1.60 -0.40
CA ILE A 23 11.53 -2.53 0.65
C ILE A 23 12.45 -3.73 0.83
N ARG A 24 13.23 -4.10 -0.19
CA ARG A 24 14.12 -5.28 -0.19
C ARG A 24 15.00 -5.43 1.07
N PRO A 25 15.63 -4.36 1.61
CA PRO A 25 16.47 -4.50 2.81
C PRO A 25 15.72 -4.99 4.05
N GLN A 26 14.41 -4.72 4.11
CA GLN A 26 13.54 -5.04 5.25
C GLN A 26 12.85 -6.40 5.10
N MET A 27 12.83 -6.98 3.89
CA MET A 27 12.17 -8.25 3.62
C MET A 27 12.99 -9.43 4.17
N ASN A 28 12.29 -10.35 4.82
CA ASN A 28 12.91 -11.50 5.50
C ASN A 28 12.11 -12.82 5.37
N GLY A 29 11.03 -12.83 4.61
CA GLY A 29 10.22 -14.01 4.35
C GLY A 29 11.05 -15.12 3.67
N PRO A 30 10.85 -16.39 4.04
CA PRO A 30 11.67 -17.50 3.54
C PRO A 30 11.42 -17.84 2.07
N ARG A 31 10.27 -17.46 1.49
CA ARG A 31 9.94 -17.74 0.09
C ARG A 31 10.36 -16.61 -0.85
N LEU A 32 9.89 -15.39 -0.58
CA LEU A 32 10.19 -14.23 -1.42
C LEU A 32 11.39 -13.45 -0.87
N GLY A 33 11.30 -12.92 0.33
CA GLY A 33 12.38 -12.22 1.00
C GLY A 33 13.08 -11.20 0.10
N ARG A 34 14.39 -11.15 0.17
CA ARG A 34 15.23 -10.22 -0.61
C ARG A 34 15.29 -10.50 -2.11
N GLN A 35 14.64 -11.57 -2.60
CA GLN A 35 14.55 -11.86 -4.03
C GLN A 35 13.46 -11.03 -4.74
N ILE A 36 12.76 -10.17 -4.00
CA ILE A 36 11.76 -9.24 -4.55
C ILE A 36 12.33 -8.44 -5.72
N GLY A 37 11.59 -8.37 -6.81
CA GLY A 37 11.88 -7.56 -8.00
C GLY A 37 10.65 -6.83 -8.50
N GLY A 38 10.82 -6.02 -9.55
CA GLY A 38 9.73 -5.24 -10.14
C GLY A 38 8.55 -6.10 -10.61
N SER A 39 8.80 -7.31 -11.10
CA SER A 39 7.75 -8.23 -11.56
C SER A 39 6.83 -8.67 -10.40
N GLN A 40 7.40 -9.00 -9.25
CA GLN A 40 6.64 -9.37 -8.06
C GLN A 40 5.85 -8.17 -7.51
N VAL A 41 6.47 -6.98 -7.49
CA VAL A 41 5.78 -5.74 -7.09
C VAL A 41 4.64 -5.43 -8.05
N CYS A 42 4.81 -5.58 -9.36
CA CYS A 42 3.76 -5.42 -10.35
C CYS A 42 2.56 -6.33 -10.03
N CYS A 43 2.78 -7.60 -9.71
CA CYS A 43 1.72 -8.54 -9.34
C CYS A 43 1.05 -8.16 -8.01
N ALA A 44 1.83 -7.79 -6.99
CA ALA A 44 1.29 -7.29 -5.72
C ALA A 44 0.44 -6.03 -5.92
N ARG A 45 0.86 -5.10 -6.79
CA ARG A 45 0.10 -3.89 -7.13
C ARG A 45 -1.26 -4.21 -7.73
N VAL A 46 -1.38 -5.21 -8.59
CA VAL A 46 -2.68 -5.63 -9.14
C VAL A 46 -3.58 -6.19 -8.03
N ILE A 47 -3.04 -7.01 -7.12
CA ILE A 47 -3.79 -7.52 -5.95
C ILE A 47 -4.28 -6.36 -5.09
N VAL A 48 -3.41 -5.42 -4.76
CA VAL A 48 -3.74 -4.25 -3.93
C VAL A 48 -4.81 -3.39 -4.61
N ALA A 49 -4.64 -3.05 -5.90
CA ALA A 49 -5.59 -2.25 -6.66
C ALA A 49 -6.97 -2.92 -6.74
N THR A 50 -7.02 -4.24 -6.99
CA THR A 50 -8.26 -5.02 -7.01
C THR A 50 -8.94 -4.99 -5.64
N THR A 51 -8.19 -5.12 -4.55
CA THR A 51 -8.73 -5.06 -3.19
C THR A 51 -9.29 -3.68 -2.86
N LYS A 52 -8.57 -2.60 -3.24
CA LYS A 52 -9.05 -1.21 -3.12
C LYS A 52 -10.32 -0.98 -3.91
N GLY A 53 -10.36 -1.44 -5.16
CA GLY A 53 -11.54 -1.30 -6.04
C GLY A 53 -12.80 -1.98 -5.48
N ARG A 54 -12.64 -2.95 -4.56
CA ARG A 54 -13.77 -3.56 -3.83
C ARG A 54 -14.16 -2.80 -2.55
N GLY A 55 -13.51 -1.69 -2.23
CA GLY A 55 -13.75 -0.95 -0.99
C GLY A 55 -13.36 -1.73 0.28
N LEU A 56 -12.48 -2.73 0.18
CA LEU A 56 -12.03 -3.53 1.32
C LEU A 56 -10.89 -2.82 2.07
N HIS A 57 -10.77 -3.11 3.36
CA HIS A 57 -9.71 -2.59 4.21
C HIS A 57 -8.32 -3.11 3.75
N PRO A 58 -7.20 -2.36 3.94
CA PRO A 58 -5.83 -2.78 3.59
C PRO A 58 -5.45 -4.17 4.07
N ARG A 59 -5.96 -4.60 5.22
CA ARG A 59 -5.72 -5.94 5.77
C ARG A 59 -6.14 -7.06 4.80
N ALA A 60 -7.20 -6.86 4.01
CA ALA A 60 -7.59 -7.84 3.00
C ALA A 60 -6.52 -7.99 1.90
N ALA A 61 -5.86 -6.90 1.53
CA ALA A 61 -4.73 -6.94 0.61
C ALA A 61 -3.53 -7.66 1.23
N VAL A 62 -3.22 -7.43 2.52
CA VAL A 62 -2.14 -8.16 3.22
C VAL A 62 -2.42 -9.67 3.19
N ILE A 63 -3.64 -10.10 3.51
CA ILE A 63 -4.03 -11.52 3.45
C ILE A 63 -3.86 -12.08 2.03
N ALA A 64 -4.33 -11.37 1.00
CA ALA A 64 -4.23 -11.82 -0.38
C ALA A 64 -2.76 -11.86 -0.87
N VAL A 65 -1.95 -10.85 -0.57
CA VAL A 65 -0.53 -10.81 -0.94
C VAL A 65 0.25 -11.90 -0.18
N THR A 66 0.00 -12.11 1.10
CA THR A 66 0.59 -13.22 1.89
C THR A 66 0.32 -14.55 1.20
N THR A 67 -0.93 -14.77 0.77
CA THR A 67 -1.32 -15.99 0.05
C THR A 67 -0.54 -16.11 -1.26
N ALA A 68 -0.51 -15.07 -2.09
CA ALA A 68 0.16 -15.12 -3.39
C ALA A 68 1.70 -15.29 -3.26
N ILE A 69 2.34 -14.71 -2.22
CA ILE A 69 3.76 -14.98 -1.93
C ILE A 69 3.94 -16.47 -1.61
N THR A 70 3.11 -17.02 -0.75
CA THR A 70 3.23 -18.43 -0.31
C THR A 70 2.98 -19.40 -1.45
N GLU A 71 2.00 -19.15 -2.29
CA GLU A 71 1.59 -20.07 -3.36
C GLU A 71 2.55 -20.02 -4.57
N SER A 72 2.92 -18.83 -5.02
CA SER A 72 3.62 -18.65 -6.29
C SER A 72 4.85 -17.76 -6.22
N THR A 73 5.21 -17.22 -5.06
CA THR A 73 6.20 -16.13 -4.93
C THR A 73 5.89 -14.94 -5.85
N LEU A 74 4.58 -14.61 -5.97
CA LEU A 74 4.05 -13.56 -6.83
C LEU A 74 4.38 -13.78 -8.33
N HIS A 75 4.40 -15.04 -8.80
CA HIS A 75 4.50 -15.38 -10.21
C HIS A 75 3.13 -15.83 -10.74
N ASN A 76 2.70 -15.24 -11.84
CA ASN A 76 1.44 -15.59 -12.49
C ASN A 76 1.64 -16.79 -13.44
N TYR A 77 1.72 -17.99 -12.88
CA TYR A 77 2.00 -19.21 -13.63
C TYR A 77 0.88 -19.56 -14.59
N THR A 78 1.24 -19.84 -15.85
CA THR A 78 0.33 -20.22 -16.93
C THR A 78 0.31 -21.73 -17.19
N GLU A 79 1.26 -22.46 -16.61
CA GLU A 79 1.37 -23.91 -16.69
C GLU A 79 1.25 -24.49 -15.29
N ALA A 80 0.47 -25.55 -15.18
CA ALA A 80 0.28 -26.29 -13.92
C ALA A 80 1.55 -27.10 -13.59
N VAL A 81 2.06 -26.94 -12.38
CA VAL A 81 3.23 -27.67 -11.87
C VAL A 81 2.79 -28.70 -10.84
N ASP A 82 1.78 -28.39 -10.05
CA ASP A 82 1.16 -29.30 -9.09
C ASP A 82 -0.32 -29.41 -9.41
N HIS A 83 -0.76 -30.62 -9.77
CA HIS A 83 -2.11 -30.89 -10.25
C HIS A 83 -2.47 -29.94 -11.41
N ASP A 84 -3.60 -29.24 -11.31
CA ASP A 84 -4.10 -28.24 -12.24
C ASP A 84 -4.02 -26.79 -11.70
N SER A 85 -3.10 -26.54 -10.76
CA SER A 85 -2.92 -25.25 -10.09
C SER A 85 -2.37 -24.17 -11.02
N LEU A 86 -2.99 -22.98 -11.05
CA LEU A 86 -2.65 -21.89 -11.96
C LEU A 86 -2.64 -20.52 -11.26
N GLY A 87 -1.93 -19.58 -11.87
CA GLY A 87 -1.94 -18.17 -11.52
C GLY A 87 -1.25 -17.85 -10.20
N LEU A 88 -1.50 -16.62 -9.72
CA LEU A 88 -0.88 -16.07 -8.51
C LEU A 88 -1.22 -16.84 -7.24
N PHE A 89 -2.43 -17.39 -7.16
CA PHE A 89 -2.97 -18.04 -5.97
C PHE A 89 -2.95 -19.57 -6.08
N GLN A 90 -2.35 -20.12 -7.14
CA GLN A 90 -2.33 -21.56 -7.42
C GLN A 90 -3.72 -22.22 -7.26
N GLN A 91 -4.72 -21.50 -7.78
CA GLN A 91 -6.11 -21.95 -7.77
C GLN A 91 -6.33 -23.04 -8.81
N ARG A 92 -7.21 -23.99 -8.50
CA ARG A 92 -7.44 -25.18 -9.34
C ARG A 92 -8.77 -25.12 -10.07
N PRO A 93 -8.79 -25.22 -11.42
CA PRO A 93 -10.03 -25.38 -12.17
C PRO A 93 -10.91 -26.53 -11.69
N SER A 94 -10.30 -27.68 -11.39
CA SER A 94 -11.02 -28.88 -10.89
C SER A 94 -11.68 -28.66 -9.52
N GLN A 95 -11.28 -27.63 -8.78
CA GLN A 95 -11.86 -27.26 -7.48
C GLN A 95 -12.88 -26.11 -7.58
N GLY A 96 -13.28 -25.75 -8.80
CA GLY A 96 -14.31 -24.74 -9.05
C GLY A 96 -13.88 -23.29 -8.85
N TRP A 97 -12.56 -22.99 -8.86
CA TRP A 97 -12.06 -21.62 -8.73
C TRP A 97 -12.28 -20.79 -9.99
N GLY A 98 -12.37 -21.41 -11.16
CA GLY A 98 -12.57 -20.76 -12.45
C GLY A 98 -11.93 -21.56 -13.58
N THR A 99 -12.05 -21.05 -14.81
CA THR A 99 -11.36 -21.62 -15.99
C THR A 99 -9.86 -21.27 -15.97
N PRO A 100 -9.00 -22.00 -16.69
CA PRO A 100 -7.57 -21.65 -16.80
C PRO A 100 -7.32 -20.21 -17.22
N ALA A 101 -8.08 -19.68 -18.18
CA ALA A 101 -7.97 -18.29 -18.63
C ALA A 101 -8.29 -17.28 -17.51
N GLN A 102 -9.30 -17.58 -16.70
CA GLN A 102 -9.69 -16.76 -15.55
C GLN A 102 -8.64 -16.81 -14.43
N LEU A 103 -8.12 -17.98 -14.10
CA LEU A 103 -7.15 -18.15 -13.01
C LEU A 103 -5.78 -17.54 -13.33
N THR A 104 -5.46 -17.38 -14.60
CA THR A 104 -4.28 -16.66 -15.06
C THR A 104 -4.53 -15.17 -15.32
N ASP A 105 -5.76 -14.67 -15.14
CA ASP A 105 -6.07 -13.25 -15.03
C ASP A 105 -5.89 -12.83 -13.56
N PRO A 106 -4.90 -11.97 -13.24
CA PRO A 106 -4.60 -11.63 -11.85
C PRO A 106 -5.74 -10.87 -11.16
N VAL A 107 -6.57 -10.12 -11.90
CA VAL A 107 -7.73 -9.42 -11.35
C VAL A 107 -8.83 -10.43 -10.99
N TYR A 108 -9.15 -11.36 -11.90
CA TYR A 108 -10.12 -12.41 -11.62
C TYR A 108 -9.70 -13.28 -10.43
N ALA A 109 -8.46 -13.80 -10.46
CA ALA A 109 -7.93 -14.68 -9.42
C ALA A 109 -7.96 -14.01 -8.04
N THR A 110 -7.60 -12.72 -7.97
CA THR A 110 -7.71 -11.91 -6.75
C THR A 110 -9.15 -11.78 -6.27
N ASN A 111 -10.09 -11.48 -7.18
CA ASN A 111 -11.50 -11.39 -6.85
C ASN A 111 -12.08 -12.72 -6.36
N ALA A 112 -11.69 -13.84 -6.96
CA ALA A 112 -12.09 -15.18 -6.53
C ALA A 112 -11.60 -15.48 -5.10
N PHE A 113 -10.33 -15.17 -4.81
CA PHE A 113 -9.74 -15.32 -3.47
C PHE A 113 -10.49 -14.46 -2.43
N LEU A 114 -10.64 -13.17 -2.69
CA LEU A 114 -11.32 -12.24 -1.78
C LEU A 114 -12.77 -12.65 -1.53
N SER A 115 -13.48 -13.11 -2.56
CA SER A 115 -14.86 -13.62 -2.41
C SER A 115 -14.91 -14.88 -1.55
N ALA A 116 -13.95 -15.79 -1.69
CA ALA A 116 -13.85 -16.97 -0.84
C ALA A 116 -13.53 -16.58 0.62
N MET A 117 -12.63 -15.63 0.84
CA MET A 117 -12.34 -15.10 2.16
C MET A 117 -13.58 -14.52 2.84
N LEU A 118 -14.32 -13.66 2.15
CA LEU A 118 -15.53 -13.02 2.70
C LEU A 118 -16.63 -14.04 3.03
N ARG A 119 -16.78 -15.08 2.22
CA ARG A 119 -17.74 -16.18 2.53
C ARG A 119 -17.33 -16.98 3.76
N LYS A 120 -16.02 -17.26 3.93
CA LYS A 120 -15.50 -18.05 5.07
C LYS A 120 -15.42 -17.25 6.37
N TYR A 121 -15.41 -15.92 6.27
CA TYR A 121 -15.31 -14.98 7.37
C TYR A 121 -16.42 -13.91 7.29
N PRO A 122 -17.67 -14.29 7.57
CA PRO A 122 -18.80 -13.35 7.54
C PRO A 122 -18.62 -12.24 8.59
N ASN A 123 -19.37 -11.14 8.43
CA ASN A 123 -19.38 -10.00 9.35
C ASN A 123 -17.97 -9.40 9.59
N ASN A 124 -17.13 -9.40 8.57
CA ASN A 124 -15.75 -8.91 8.65
C ASN A 124 -14.87 -9.58 9.72
N SER A 125 -15.19 -10.82 10.13
CA SER A 125 -14.39 -11.54 11.13
C SER A 125 -12.93 -11.82 10.70
N TRP A 126 -12.58 -11.59 9.44
CA TRP A 126 -11.21 -11.58 8.93
C TRP A 126 -10.40 -10.35 9.36
N MET A 127 -11.06 -9.32 9.90
CA MET A 127 -10.38 -8.10 10.38
C MET A 127 -9.52 -8.34 11.62
N THR A 128 -9.75 -9.44 12.32
CA THR A 128 -9.01 -9.87 13.51
C THR A 128 -8.41 -11.26 13.30
N GLY A 129 -7.55 -11.70 14.21
CA GLY A 129 -6.94 -13.01 14.15
C GLY A 129 -5.63 -13.07 13.36
N ASP A 130 -5.03 -14.24 13.30
CA ASP A 130 -3.76 -14.48 12.62
C ASP A 130 -3.95 -14.53 11.10
N ILE A 131 -3.08 -13.79 10.36
CA ILE A 131 -3.14 -13.70 8.90
C ILE A 131 -2.87 -15.06 8.27
N GLY A 132 -1.90 -15.82 8.78
CA GLY A 132 -1.57 -17.14 8.26
C GLY A 132 -2.71 -18.11 8.39
N ALA A 133 -3.41 -18.12 9.54
CA ALA A 133 -4.59 -18.94 9.77
C ALA A 133 -5.74 -18.58 8.81
N ILE A 134 -5.93 -17.29 8.51
CA ILE A 134 -6.95 -16.85 7.54
C ILE A 134 -6.60 -17.36 6.14
N CYS A 135 -5.36 -17.17 5.69
CA CYS A 135 -4.88 -17.67 4.40
C CYS A 135 -5.10 -19.18 4.28
N GLN A 136 -4.66 -19.94 5.29
CA GLN A 136 -4.80 -21.38 5.36
C GLN A 136 -6.27 -21.82 5.24
N ARG A 137 -7.17 -21.18 5.97
CA ARG A 137 -8.60 -21.52 5.92
C ARG A 137 -9.22 -21.24 4.55
N VAL A 138 -8.73 -20.22 3.83
CA VAL A 138 -9.23 -19.90 2.47
C VAL A 138 -8.70 -20.90 1.46
N GLN A 139 -7.41 -21.21 1.46
CA GLN A 139 -6.72 -22.04 0.47
C GLN A 139 -6.80 -23.55 0.77
N VAL A 140 -6.87 -23.93 2.03
CA VAL A 140 -6.88 -25.35 2.48
C VAL A 140 -5.62 -26.09 1.98
N SER A 141 -4.45 -25.46 2.16
CA SER A 141 -3.15 -26.00 1.75
C SER A 141 -2.68 -27.13 2.65
N ALA A 142 -1.84 -28.01 2.11
CA ALA A 142 -1.19 -29.09 2.87
C ALA A 142 -0.10 -28.57 3.84
N VAL A 143 0.33 -27.30 3.74
CA VAL A 143 1.40 -26.70 4.56
C VAL A 143 0.87 -25.46 5.30
N PRO A 144 0.11 -25.66 6.39
CA PRO A 144 -0.61 -24.57 7.07
C PRO A 144 0.29 -23.45 7.62
N ASP A 145 1.49 -23.78 8.12
CA ASP A 145 2.38 -22.80 8.77
C ASP A 145 3.21 -21.96 7.78
N ALA A 146 3.05 -22.20 6.48
CA ALA A 146 3.84 -21.49 5.47
C ALA A 146 3.43 -20.02 5.32
N TYR A 147 2.13 -19.72 5.47
CA TYR A 147 1.58 -18.38 5.23
C TYR A 147 2.04 -17.37 6.28
N ALA A 148 2.02 -17.71 7.55
CA ALA A 148 2.38 -16.78 8.62
C ALA A 148 3.78 -16.19 8.45
N LYS A 149 4.70 -16.95 7.86
CA LYS A 149 6.10 -16.54 7.65
C LYS A 149 6.25 -15.45 6.58
N GLU A 150 5.28 -15.30 5.69
CA GLU A 150 5.29 -14.31 4.61
C GLU A 150 4.46 -13.05 4.94
N ALA A 151 3.75 -13.02 6.06
CA ALA A 151 2.86 -11.93 6.41
C ALA A 151 3.59 -10.59 6.61
N HIS A 152 4.83 -10.61 7.14
CA HIS A 152 5.66 -9.41 7.28
C HIS A 152 5.99 -8.81 5.92
N ASP A 153 6.46 -9.61 4.98
CA ASP A 153 6.83 -9.16 3.63
C ASP A 153 5.60 -8.66 2.86
N ALA A 154 4.46 -9.33 3.02
CA ALA A 154 3.20 -8.86 2.46
C ALA A 154 2.76 -7.52 3.04
N GLN A 155 2.96 -7.29 4.34
CA GLN A 155 2.65 -6.01 4.97
C GLN A 155 3.52 -4.88 4.42
N LEU A 156 4.82 -5.11 4.21
CA LEU A 156 5.72 -4.13 3.58
C LEU A 156 5.26 -3.76 2.17
N LEU A 157 4.91 -4.76 1.35
CA LEU A 157 4.38 -4.56 0.00
C LEU A 157 3.09 -3.76 0.01
N VAL A 158 2.14 -4.12 0.88
CA VAL A 158 0.86 -3.41 0.96
C VAL A 158 1.07 -1.98 1.45
N ASN A 159 1.89 -1.74 2.46
CA ASN A 159 2.19 -0.39 2.93
C ASN A 159 2.75 0.49 1.81
N ALA A 160 3.66 -0.04 0.99
CA ALA A 160 4.25 0.70 -0.12
C ALA A 160 3.27 0.92 -1.30
N LEU A 161 2.30 0.03 -1.51
CA LEU A 161 1.41 0.04 -2.66
C LEU A 161 -0.01 0.53 -2.36
N TRP A 162 -0.43 0.49 -1.10
CA TRP A 162 -1.77 0.93 -0.70
C TRP A 162 -1.92 2.44 -0.71
N ALA A 163 -0.87 3.13 -0.31
CA ALA A 163 -0.82 4.57 -0.46
C ALA A 163 -0.99 4.95 -1.94
N PRO A 164 -1.65 6.05 -2.30
CA PRO A 164 -1.61 6.56 -3.67
C PRO A 164 -0.14 6.65 -4.08
N SER A 165 0.18 6.23 -5.31
CA SER A 165 1.55 6.31 -5.85
C SER A 165 2.03 7.76 -5.73
N GLY A 166 2.93 8.02 -4.80
CA GLY A 166 3.32 9.38 -4.41
C GLY A 166 3.07 9.71 -2.93
N SER A 167 2.50 8.79 -2.12
CA SER A 167 2.45 8.94 -0.66
C SER A 167 3.76 8.49 -0.01
N THR A 168 4.86 9.12 -0.35
CA THR A 168 5.79 9.55 0.67
C THR A 168 4.98 10.42 1.64
N LEU A 169 5.20 10.34 2.94
CA LEU A 169 4.90 11.46 3.81
C LEU A 169 5.46 12.69 3.10
N THR A 170 4.59 13.40 2.37
CA THR A 170 4.99 14.65 1.76
C THR A 170 4.91 15.61 2.92
N GLY A 171 6.01 15.65 3.67
CA GLY A 171 6.19 16.56 4.77
C GLY A 171 7.04 17.70 4.28
N ALA A 172 6.72 18.88 4.70
CA ALA A 172 7.56 20.05 4.61
C ALA A 172 7.81 20.52 6.04
N SER A 173 8.97 21.09 6.29
CA SER A 173 9.34 21.61 7.60
C SER A 173 9.74 23.06 7.51
N ALA A 174 9.12 23.88 8.31
CA ALA A 174 9.44 25.29 8.50
C ALA A 174 8.79 25.76 9.80
N ASP A 175 9.10 26.96 10.27
CA ASP A 175 8.34 27.60 11.34
C ASP A 175 6.99 28.07 10.77
N ILE A 176 5.98 27.19 10.85
CA ILE A 176 4.67 27.41 10.23
C ILE A 176 3.78 28.27 11.12
N ASN A 177 3.90 28.11 12.44
CA ASN A 177 3.08 28.83 13.40
C ASN A 177 3.69 30.16 13.88
N GLY A 178 4.96 30.43 13.55
CA GLY A 178 5.67 31.65 13.88
C GLY A 178 6.21 31.71 15.33
N ASP A 179 6.42 30.55 15.98
CA ASP A 179 6.91 30.48 17.36
C ASP A 179 8.44 30.38 17.47
N GLY A 180 9.14 30.37 16.34
CA GLY A 180 10.60 30.28 16.24
C GLY A 180 11.14 28.84 16.24
N HIS A 181 10.28 27.84 16.25
CA HIS A 181 10.67 26.44 16.14
C HIS A 181 10.24 25.84 14.80
N VAL A 182 10.96 24.83 14.32
CA VAL A 182 10.62 24.16 13.07
C VAL A 182 9.48 23.18 13.31
N ASP A 183 8.38 23.39 12.60
CA ASP A 183 7.20 22.51 12.60
C ASP A 183 7.27 21.49 11.47
N LEU A 184 6.46 20.44 11.58
CA LEU A 184 6.26 19.46 10.52
C LEU A 184 4.84 19.55 9.96
N LEU A 185 4.71 19.86 8.68
CA LEU A 185 3.47 19.70 7.93
C LEU A 185 3.40 18.29 7.38
N ALA A 186 2.35 17.54 7.67
CA ALA A 186 2.19 16.16 7.26
C ALA A 186 0.81 15.91 6.64
N ARG A 187 0.80 15.29 5.43
CA ARG A 187 -0.42 14.79 4.81
C ARG A 187 -0.60 13.32 5.11
N PHE A 188 -1.80 12.96 5.52
CA PHE A 188 -2.20 11.58 5.83
C PHE A 188 -2.93 10.91 4.65
N PRO A 189 -3.00 9.57 4.63
CA PRO A 189 -3.67 8.83 3.54
C PRO A 189 -5.16 9.11 3.40
N ASP A 190 -5.81 9.62 4.45
CA ASP A 190 -7.22 10.05 4.44
C ASP A 190 -7.43 11.42 3.77
N GLY A 191 -6.34 12.07 3.33
CA GLY A 191 -6.36 13.38 2.72
C GLY A 191 -6.33 14.54 3.71
N ASN A 192 -6.20 14.26 5.00
CA ASN A 192 -6.05 15.28 6.02
C ASN A 192 -4.62 15.80 6.06
N LEU A 193 -4.49 17.12 6.25
CA LEU A 193 -3.22 17.82 6.41
C LEU A 193 -3.12 18.35 7.85
N TYR A 194 -2.03 18.02 8.54
CA TYR A 194 -1.79 18.40 9.91
C TYR A 194 -0.46 19.12 10.06
N VAL A 195 -0.41 20.08 10.97
CA VAL A 195 0.83 20.65 11.49
C VAL A 195 1.13 20.01 12.84
N TYR A 196 2.37 19.60 13.04
CA TYR A 196 2.96 19.17 14.30
C TYR A 196 3.90 20.27 14.77
N PRO A 197 3.51 21.11 15.75
CA PRO A 197 4.34 22.20 16.21
C PRO A 197 5.63 21.69 16.84
N GLY A 198 6.77 22.25 16.44
CA GLY A 198 8.04 22.02 17.09
C GLY A 198 8.06 22.65 18.48
N THR A 199 8.66 21.95 19.45
CA THR A 199 8.75 22.47 20.83
C THR A 199 10.14 22.95 21.20
N GLY A 200 11.12 22.80 20.30
CA GLY A 200 12.54 23.03 20.58
C GLY A 200 13.16 21.97 21.49
N GLN A 201 12.41 20.93 21.89
CA GLN A 201 12.89 19.83 22.71
C GLN A 201 13.25 18.60 21.88
N THR A 202 13.83 17.57 22.52
CA THR A 202 14.23 16.33 21.87
C THR A 202 13.46 15.12 22.40
N GLY A 203 13.53 13.99 21.69
CA GLY A 203 12.89 12.74 22.07
C GLY A 203 11.38 12.75 21.86
N THR A 204 10.60 12.22 22.79
CA THR A 204 9.14 12.13 22.71
C THR A 204 8.44 13.49 22.80
N SER A 205 9.14 14.52 23.24
CA SER A 205 8.63 15.89 23.38
C SER A 205 9.00 16.81 22.21
N THR A 206 9.56 16.27 21.13
CA THR A 206 9.99 17.06 19.94
C THR A 206 8.84 17.84 19.32
N PHE A 207 7.63 17.26 19.29
CA PHE A 207 6.44 17.90 18.76
C PHE A 207 5.36 18.04 19.82
N GLY A 208 4.63 19.15 19.77
CA GLY A 208 3.42 19.40 20.54
C GLY A 208 2.19 18.72 19.93
N GLU A 209 1.01 19.08 20.46
CA GLU A 209 -0.26 18.57 19.94
C GLU A 209 -0.50 19.08 18.52
N ARG A 210 -0.75 18.13 17.60
CA ARG A 210 -1.02 18.46 16.20
C ARG A 210 -2.37 19.13 16.02
N TYR A 211 -2.47 20.00 15.04
CA TYR A 211 -3.74 20.58 14.60
C TYR A 211 -3.95 20.41 13.10
N GLN A 212 -5.19 20.29 12.69
CA GLN A 212 -5.57 20.09 11.30
C GLN A 212 -5.58 21.43 10.57
N VAL A 213 -4.95 21.47 9.38
CA VAL A 213 -4.88 22.67 8.53
C VAL A 213 -5.50 22.45 7.15
N GLY A 214 -5.89 21.23 6.81
CA GLY A 214 -6.52 20.95 5.52
C GLY A 214 -7.24 19.61 5.49
N ILE A 215 -8.20 19.49 4.56
CA ILE A 215 -8.95 18.28 4.24
C ILE A 215 -9.01 18.12 2.71
N GLY A 216 -9.17 16.89 2.23
CA GLY A 216 -9.33 16.61 0.79
C GLY A 216 -8.04 16.67 -0.03
N TRP A 217 -6.87 16.56 0.60
CA TRP A 217 -5.56 16.63 -0.06
C TRP A 217 -5.11 15.30 -0.69
N ASN A 218 -6.06 14.39 -0.97
CA ASN A 218 -5.77 13.05 -1.51
C ASN A 218 -4.97 13.09 -2.81
N ASP A 219 -5.27 14.07 -3.68
CA ASP A 219 -4.68 14.19 -5.00
C ASP A 219 -3.41 15.05 -5.03
N ALA A 220 -2.96 15.58 -3.88
CA ALA A 220 -1.71 16.31 -3.79
C ALA A 220 -0.51 15.36 -4.02
N THR A 221 0.26 15.61 -5.08
CA THR A 221 1.41 14.79 -5.50
C THR A 221 2.73 15.29 -4.92
N ALA A 222 2.79 16.58 -4.54
CA ALA A 222 3.91 17.19 -3.85
C ALA A 222 3.39 18.32 -2.97
N ILE A 223 4.00 18.51 -1.81
CA ILE A 223 3.73 19.63 -0.89
C ILE A 223 5.07 20.21 -0.44
N CYS A 224 5.18 21.50 -0.44
CA CYS A 224 6.31 22.22 0.15
C CYS A 224 5.80 23.48 0.87
N VAL A 225 6.65 24.08 1.67
CA VAL A 225 6.36 25.31 2.42
C VAL A 225 7.46 26.33 2.17
N ALA A 226 7.07 27.57 1.89
CA ALA A 226 7.95 28.71 1.70
C ALA A 226 7.14 30.01 1.81
N ASP A 227 7.76 31.10 2.25
CA ASP A 227 7.18 32.43 2.11
C ASP A 227 7.30 32.85 0.63
N VAL A 228 6.25 32.62 -0.15
CA VAL A 228 6.21 33.02 -1.59
C VAL A 228 5.41 34.30 -1.80
N SER A 229 4.61 34.69 -0.81
CA SER A 229 3.89 35.96 -0.81
C SER A 229 4.77 37.15 -0.41
N GLY A 230 5.87 36.91 0.32
CA GLY A 230 6.80 37.91 0.82
C GLY A 230 6.26 38.64 2.07
N ASP A 231 5.31 38.08 2.78
CA ASP A 231 4.71 38.69 3.98
C ASP A 231 5.41 38.26 5.29
N GLY A 232 6.47 37.45 5.18
CA GLY A 232 7.24 36.94 6.32
C GLY A 232 6.64 35.70 6.95
N ARG A 233 5.57 35.11 6.38
CA ARG A 233 4.93 33.89 6.84
C ARG A 233 5.11 32.78 5.81
N VAL A 234 5.08 31.57 6.29
CA VAL A 234 5.29 30.40 5.43
C VAL A 234 3.96 29.98 4.80
N ASP A 235 3.89 30.03 3.46
CA ASP A 235 2.75 29.54 2.68
C ASP A 235 2.90 28.04 2.38
N VAL A 236 1.79 27.37 2.07
CA VAL A 236 1.79 26.00 1.58
C VAL A 236 1.65 25.99 0.06
N LEU A 237 2.58 25.31 -0.61
CA LEU A 237 2.51 25.08 -2.04
C LEU A 237 2.21 23.60 -2.29
N ALA A 238 1.26 23.31 -3.18
CA ALA A 238 0.94 21.94 -3.52
C ALA A 238 0.75 21.75 -5.01
N ARG A 239 1.34 20.68 -5.56
CA ARG A 239 1.03 20.18 -6.88
C ARG A 239 0.04 19.05 -6.77
N PHE A 240 -1.03 19.08 -7.55
CA PHE A 240 -2.05 18.04 -7.60
C PHE A 240 -1.87 17.12 -8.81
N SER A 241 -2.61 16.01 -8.82
CA SER A 241 -2.56 15.00 -9.89
C SER A 241 -3.03 15.51 -11.26
N ASP A 242 -3.79 16.61 -11.28
CA ASP A 242 -4.20 17.32 -12.50
C ASP A 242 -3.06 18.13 -13.15
N GLY A 243 -1.88 18.18 -12.49
CA GLY A 243 -0.69 18.89 -12.94
C GLY A 243 -0.61 20.34 -12.48
N ASN A 244 -1.65 20.89 -11.88
CA ASN A 244 -1.66 22.27 -11.40
C ASN A 244 -0.88 22.44 -10.10
N LEU A 245 -0.27 23.64 -9.94
CA LEU A 245 0.39 24.06 -8.72
C LEU A 245 -0.48 25.16 -8.07
N TYR A 246 -0.79 24.96 -6.81
CA TYR A 246 -1.56 25.91 -6.00
C TYR A 246 -0.72 26.44 -4.86
N VAL A 247 -0.95 27.71 -4.54
CA VAL A 247 -0.39 28.39 -3.35
C VAL A 247 -1.54 28.64 -2.39
N TYR A 248 -1.36 28.24 -1.15
CA TYR A 248 -2.25 28.51 -0.04
C TYR A 248 -1.57 29.48 0.91
N PRO A 249 -1.86 30.80 0.80
CA PRO A 249 -1.24 31.81 1.64
C PRO A 249 -1.61 31.62 3.11
N HIS A 250 -0.64 31.78 4.01
CA HIS A 250 -0.88 31.72 5.45
C HIS A 250 -1.60 32.97 5.94
N THR A 251 -2.80 32.81 6.51
CA THR A 251 -3.64 33.93 6.97
C THR A 251 -3.38 34.39 8.38
N GLY A 252 -2.40 33.78 9.08
CA GLY A 252 -2.02 34.13 10.45
C GLY A 252 -2.80 33.40 11.54
N GLY A 253 -3.71 32.46 11.16
CA GLY A 253 -4.45 31.64 12.12
C GLY A 253 -3.79 30.29 12.38
N THR A 254 -4.05 29.70 13.53
CA THR A 254 -3.76 28.28 13.82
C THR A 254 -5.08 27.50 13.70
N GLY A 255 -5.17 26.57 12.74
CA GLY A 255 -6.35 25.73 12.54
C GLY A 255 -6.91 25.75 11.12
N THR A 256 -8.09 25.15 10.93
CA THR A 256 -8.73 24.94 9.61
C THR A 256 -9.41 26.18 9.03
N SER A 257 -9.32 27.35 9.67
CA SER A 257 -9.86 28.60 9.16
C SER A 257 -8.88 29.20 8.15
N THR A 258 -9.08 28.86 6.88
CA THR A 258 -8.47 29.49 5.72
C THR A 258 -9.46 30.43 5.07
#